data_5b4109d8217c23a781093a6c4eaf0e93
#
_entry.id   5b4109d8217c23a781093a6c4eaf0e93
#
_cell.length_a   1.000
_cell.length_b   1.000
_cell.length_c   1.000
_cell.angle_alpha   90.00
_cell.angle_beta   90.00
_cell.angle_gamma   90.00
#
_symmetry.space_group_name_H-M   'P 1'
#
loop_
_entity.id
_entity.type
_entity.pdbx_description
1 polymer ?
#
loop_
_entity_poly.entity_id
_entity_poly.type
_entity_poly.pdbx_seq_one_letter_code
_entity_poly.pdbx_strand_id
1 'polypeptide(L)'
;MRYSPAPAALYIRNRKRLTQKLKSNSLALFNSNDIMPTNADGTMAFRQNNNLLYLSGVDQEESILILCPDFPDKRYREVLFLRETSEQIAIWEGHKLTREEARHLSGVETVLWLSEFPKLFHHLMAMGGVLQVYLDTNEHYRADVVVETRNARFIDWCQKQYPLHTYERAAPLLAELRAVKQPEEIKQLQKACDITNLAFRRVLSFVNPGVKEYEIEAEFIHEFIRQGSRGFAYTPIIASGANACVLHYIENDQACKPGDVLLLDVGAEYGNYNADMTRCVPVSGRFTKRQKDVYQAVLRVMRGAMKLLRPGALYFEYHREVQRLMETELLKLKLIDKTDIKNQTKEKPVVAKYFMHGTGHHLGLDVHDVGNMYHKIVEGMVWTVEPGIYIREEKLGIRLENNVVIGKSGLLDLMKNIPLEAEEIEDLMNAR
;
A
#
# COMPACT_ATOMS: atom_id res chain seq x y z
N MET A 1 -12.83 8.77 14.26
CA MET A 1 -11.70 8.45 13.35
C MET A 1 -10.68 9.59 13.40
N ARG A 2 -9.38 9.31 13.26
CA ARG A 2 -8.33 10.35 13.23
C ARG A 2 -8.21 11.04 11.87
N TYR A 3 -8.72 10.41 10.82
CA TYR A 3 -8.69 10.91 9.45
C TYR A 3 -10.08 11.30 8.95
N SER A 4 -10.13 12.10 7.89
CA SER A 4 -11.37 12.42 7.19
C SER A 4 -11.66 11.35 6.16
N PRO A 5 -12.78 10.60 6.27
CA PRO A 5 -13.12 9.58 5.29
C PRO A 5 -13.41 10.19 3.92
N ALA A 6 -13.24 9.39 2.87
CA ALA A 6 -13.68 9.79 1.55
C ALA A 6 -15.22 9.93 1.51
N PRO A 7 -15.77 10.75 0.61
CA PRO A 7 -17.23 10.93 0.51
C PRO A 7 -17.93 9.64 0.06
N ALA A 8 -19.14 9.39 0.55
CA ALA A 8 -19.97 8.21 0.24
C ALA A 8 -20.10 7.95 -1.27
N ALA A 9 -20.08 9.01 -2.07
CA ALA A 9 -20.12 8.90 -3.53
C ALA A 9 -19.02 8.02 -4.14
N LEU A 10 -17.83 7.95 -3.51
CA LEU A 10 -16.76 7.03 -3.91
C LEU A 10 -17.21 5.58 -3.76
N TYR A 11 -17.70 5.21 -2.58
CA TYR A 11 -18.08 3.83 -2.25
C TYR A 11 -19.30 3.37 -3.07
N ILE A 12 -20.27 4.25 -3.31
CA ILE A 12 -21.41 4.00 -4.20
C ILE A 12 -20.92 3.68 -5.63
N ARG A 13 -19.98 4.48 -6.17
CA ARG A 13 -19.41 4.22 -7.50
C ARG A 13 -18.63 2.90 -7.54
N ASN A 14 -17.85 2.61 -6.49
CA ASN A 14 -17.07 1.38 -6.42
C ASN A 14 -17.98 0.14 -6.43
N ARG A 15 -19.05 0.14 -5.63
CA ARG A 15 -20.06 -0.94 -5.63
C ARG A 15 -20.75 -1.07 -6.99
N LYS A 16 -21.16 0.06 -7.59
CA LYS A 16 -21.77 0.05 -8.93
C LYS A 16 -20.82 -0.53 -9.98
N ARG A 17 -19.54 -0.17 -9.95
CA ARG A 17 -18.52 -0.75 -10.87
C ARG A 17 -18.35 -2.24 -10.66
N LEU A 18 -18.36 -2.71 -9.41
CA LEU A 18 -18.25 -4.13 -9.11
C LEU A 18 -19.49 -4.90 -9.56
N THR A 19 -20.68 -4.42 -9.23
CA THR A 19 -21.94 -5.11 -9.60
C THR A 19 -22.12 -5.24 -11.10
N GLN A 20 -21.59 -4.30 -11.91
CA GLN A 20 -21.57 -4.42 -13.37
C GLN A 20 -20.67 -5.54 -13.91
N LYS A 21 -19.76 -6.06 -13.11
CA LYS A 21 -18.86 -7.16 -13.47
C LYS A 21 -19.33 -8.52 -12.97
N LEU A 22 -20.31 -8.54 -12.09
CA LEU A 22 -20.88 -9.79 -11.60
C LEU A 22 -21.73 -10.44 -12.69
N LYS A 23 -21.78 -11.77 -12.71
CA LYS A 23 -22.71 -12.52 -13.55
C LYS A 23 -24.15 -12.30 -13.06
N SER A 24 -25.13 -12.50 -13.91
CA SER A 24 -26.53 -12.43 -13.50
C SER A 24 -26.85 -13.45 -12.39
N ASN A 25 -27.83 -13.12 -11.55
CA ASN A 25 -28.24 -13.95 -10.40
C ASN A 25 -27.10 -14.24 -9.43
N SER A 26 -26.26 -13.22 -9.17
CA SER A 26 -25.12 -13.32 -8.26
C SER A 26 -25.40 -12.68 -6.91
N LEU A 27 -24.73 -13.21 -5.90
CA LEU A 27 -24.51 -12.59 -4.60
C LEU A 27 -23.00 -12.46 -4.38
N ALA A 28 -22.54 -11.28 -3.98
CA ALA A 28 -21.14 -11.08 -3.54
C ALA A 28 -21.12 -10.70 -2.06
N LEU A 29 -20.19 -11.28 -1.30
CA LEU A 29 -20.08 -11.05 0.14
C LEU A 29 -18.63 -10.69 0.53
N PHE A 30 -18.52 -9.69 1.40
CA PHE A 30 -17.26 -9.16 1.91
C PHE A 30 -17.31 -9.06 3.43
N ASN A 31 -16.38 -9.73 4.10
CA ASN A 31 -16.24 -9.68 5.56
C ASN A 31 -15.16 -8.66 5.96
N SER A 32 -15.33 -8.08 7.17
CA SER A 32 -14.21 -7.45 7.88
C SER A 32 -13.13 -8.48 8.22
N ASN A 33 -11.91 -8.00 8.46
CA ASN A 33 -10.86 -8.84 9.04
C ASN A 33 -11.22 -9.28 10.47
N ASP A 34 -10.48 -10.25 10.97
CA ASP A 34 -10.50 -10.65 12.36
C ASP A 34 -9.84 -9.60 13.28
N ILE A 35 -10.26 -9.56 14.53
CA ILE A 35 -9.49 -8.97 15.61
C ILE A 35 -8.40 -9.98 15.99
N MET A 36 -7.16 -9.71 15.66
CA MET A 36 -6.06 -10.64 15.89
C MET A 36 -5.61 -10.61 17.35
N PRO A 37 -5.61 -11.75 18.07
CA PRO A 37 -5.13 -11.79 19.44
C PRO A 37 -3.61 -11.66 19.50
N THR A 38 -3.11 -11.10 20.61
CA THR A 38 -1.70 -11.18 21.00
C THR A 38 -1.54 -12.29 22.05
N ASN A 39 -1.59 -11.92 23.34
CA ASN A 39 -1.52 -12.85 24.46
C ASN A 39 -2.59 -12.46 25.49
N ALA A 40 -3.06 -13.44 26.29
CA ALA A 40 -4.14 -13.27 27.23
C ALA A 40 -5.37 -12.60 26.54
N ASP A 41 -5.83 -11.46 27.03
CA ASP A 41 -6.95 -10.68 26.48
C ASP A 41 -6.50 -9.54 25.54
N GLY A 42 -5.21 -9.45 25.25
CA GLY A 42 -4.65 -8.43 24.37
C GLY A 42 -4.92 -8.71 22.89
N THR A 43 -5.09 -7.63 22.12
CA THR A 43 -5.28 -7.70 20.67
C THR A 43 -4.31 -6.77 19.92
N MET A 44 -4.01 -7.11 18.68
CA MET A 44 -3.34 -6.21 17.75
C MET A 44 -4.29 -5.08 17.34
N ALA A 45 -3.73 -3.93 16.96
CA ALA A 45 -4.52 -2.87 16.38
C ALA A 45 -5.30 -3.37 15.16
N PHE A 46 -6.61 -3.16 15.15
CA PHE A 46 -7.47 -3.61 14.07
C PHE A 46 -7.10 -2.92 12.75
N ARG A 47 -7.04 -3.71 11.68
CA ARG A 47 -6.93 -3.25 10.30
C ARG A 47 -8.07 -3.84 9.49
N GLN A 48 -8.82 -2.99 8.80
CA GLN A 48 -9.95 -3.43 8.00
C GLN A 48 -9.51 -4.23 6.78
N ASN A 49 -10.37 -5.15 6.32
CA ASN A 49 -10.24 -5.76 5.00
C ASN A 49 -10.36 -4.67 3.93
N ASN A 50 -9.33 -4.55 3.10
CA ASN A 50 -9.24 -3.48 2.11
C ASN A 50 -10.33 -3.53 1.04
N ASN A 51 -10.85 -4.73 0.71
CA ASN A 51 -11.95 -4.86 -0.24
C ASN A 51 -13.29 -4.41 0.36
N LEU A 52 -13.57 -4.76 1.63
CA LEU A 52 -14.72 -4.23 2.35
C LEU A 52 -14.63 -2.70 2.49
N LEU A 53 -13.46 -2.18 2.87
CA LEU A 53 -13.23 -0.74 2.99
C LEU A 53 -13.44 -0.01 1.66
N TYR A 54 -12.87 -0.53 0.57
CA TYR A 54 -13.01 0.00 -0.79
C TYR A 54 -14.48 0.11 -1.24
N LEU A 55 -15.32 -0.84 -0.79
CA LEU A 55 -16.74 -0.90 -1.17
C LEU A 55 -17.67 -0.15 -0.22
N SER A 56 -17.28 0.06 1.04
CA SER A 56 -18.19 0.61 2.05
C SER A 56 -17.68 1.83 2.80
N GLY A 57 -16.37 2.04 2.88
CA GLY A 57 -15.76 3.05 3.75
C GLY A 57 -15.80 2.71 5.24
N VAL A 58 -16.39 1.57 5.63
CA VAL A 58 -16.53 1.16 7.01
C VAL A 58 -15.22 0.58 7.54
N ASP A 59 -14.61 1.29 8.48
CA ASP A 59 -13.35 0.92 9.14
C ASP A 59 -13.64 0.45 10.58
N GLN A 60 -14.46 -0.59 10.70
CA GLN A 60 -14.89 -1.19 11.95
C GLN A 60 -14.93 -2.71 11.83
N GLU A 61 -14.51 -3.38 12.89
CA GLU A 61 -14.56 -4.84 13.00
C GLU A 61 -16.00 -5.37 12.92
N GLU A 62 -16.15 -6.68 12.71
CA GLU A 62 -17.43 -7.39 12.71
C GLU A 62 -18.49 -6.77 11.78
N SER A 63 -18.02 -6.36 10.59
CA SER A 63 -18.86 -5.83 9.52
C SER A 63 -18.92 -6.80 8.35
N ILE A 64 -20.08 -6.84 7.66
CA ILE A 64 -20.28 -7.63 6.45
C ILE A 64 -21.02 -6.78 5.42
N LEU A 65 -20.58 -6.80 4.17
CA LEU A 65 -21.30 -6.21 3.03
C LEU A 65 -21.80 -7.32 2.10
N ILE A 66 -23.08 -7.28 1.76
CA ILE A 66 -23.70 -8.11 0.72
C ILE A 66 -24.11 -7.23 -0.45
N LEU A 67 -23.81 -7.71 -1.67
CA LEU A 67 -24.29 -7.16 -2.93
C LEU A 67 -25.04 -8.25 -3.69
N CYS A 68 -26.33 -8.05 -3.96
CA CYS A 68 -27.18 -8.97 -4.70
C CYS A 68 -28.01 -8.19 -5.73
N PRO A 69 -27.39 -7.72 -6.85
CA PRO A 69 -27.96 -6.69 -7.71
C PRO A 69 -29.28 -7.07 -8.37
N ASP A 70 -29.50 -8.36 -8.63
CA ASP A 70 -30.69 -8.86 -9.31
C ASP A 70 -31.83 -9.28 -8.33
N PHE A 71 -31.61 -9.12 -7.01
CA PHE A 71 -32.64 -9.50 -6.04
C PHE A 71 -33.92 -8.69 -6.25
N PRO A 72 -35.13 -9.34 -6.27
CA PRO A 72 -36.39 -8.67 -6.57
C PRO A 72 -36.68 -7.48 -5.64
N ASP A 73 -36.52 -7.68 -4.33
CA ASP A 73 -36.67 -6.60 -3.34
C ASP A 73 -35.43 -5.71 -3.34
N LYS A 74 -35.59 -4.49 -3.79
CA LYS A 74 -34.52 -3.51 -3.90
C LYS A 74 -33.81 -3.22 -2.57
N ARG A 75 -34.50 -3.40 -1.43
CA ARG A 75 -33.92 -3.18 -0.09
C ARG A 75 -32.76 -4.13 0.19
N TYR A 76 -32.74 -5.29 -0.43
CA TYR A 76 -31.74 -6.34 -0.20
C TYR A 76 -30.68 -6.44 -1.32
N ARG A 77 -30.67 -5.47 -2.26
CA ARG A 77 -29.64 -5.43 -3.31
C ARG A 77 -28.27 -5.01 -2.81
N GLU A 78 -28.25 -4.14 -1.80
CA GLU A 78 -27.04 -3.74 -1.06
C GLU A 78 -27.39 -3.73 0.42
N VAL A 79 -26.72 -4.56 1.21
CA VAL A 79 -26.97 -4.66 2.66
C VAL A 79 -25.64 -4.63 3.41
N LEU A 80 -25.53 -3.73 4.36
CA LEU A 80 -24.40 -3.62 5.27
C LEU A 80 -24.83 -4.11 6.66
N PHE A 81 -24.08 -5.04 7.22
CA PHE A 81 -24.26 -5.53 8.58
C PHE A 81 -23.16 -4.97 9.47
N LEU A 82 -23.54 -4.54 10.66
CA LEU A 82 -22.65 -4.02 11.67
C LEU A 82 -22.84 -4.78 12.99
N ARG A 83 -21.77 -4.86 13.76
CA ARG A 83 -21.87 -5.24 15.17
C ARG A 83 -22.86 -4.32 15.90
N GLU A 84 -23.71 -4.91 16.73
CA GLU A 84 -24.63 -4.15 17.60
C GLU A 84 -23.83 -3.17 18.49
N THR A 85 -24.42 -2.02 18.75
CA THR A 85 -23.90 -1.05 19.69
C THR A 85 -24.93 -0.72 20.76
N SER A 86 -24.45 -0.35 21.96
CA SER A 86 -25.27 0.06 23.10
C SER A 86 -24.47 1.03 23.98
N GLU A 87 -25.15 1.71 24.90
CA GLU A 87 -24.48 2.55 25.88
C GLU A 87 -23.44 1.78 26.71
N GLN A 88 -23.73 0.52 27.05
CA GLN A 88 -22.82 -0.33 27.79
C GLN A 88 -21.57 -0.67 26.97
N ILE A 89 -21.72 -1.00 25.67
CA ILE A 89 -20.59 -1.24 24.77
C ILE A 89 -19.74 0.06 24.63
N ALA A 90 -20.41 1.20 24.50
CA ALA A 90 -19.72 2.48 24.38
C ALA A 90 -18.88 2.85 25.63
N ILE A 91 -19.31 2.43 26.81
CA ILE A 91 -18.56 2.61 28.06
C ILE A 91 -17.26 1.81 28.08
N TRP A 92 -17.29 0.57 27.58
CA TRP A 92 -16.13 -0.33 27.62
C TRP A 92 -15.21 -0.24 26.39
N GLU A 93 -15.79 -0.08 25.22
CA GLU A 93 -15.07 -0.20 23.94
C GLU A 93 -15.03 1.11 23.14
N GLY A 94 -15.67 2.17 23.66
CA GLY A 94 -15.80 3.44 22.94
C GLY A 94 -16.90 3.42 21.89
N HIS A 95 -16.94 4.47 21.06
CA HIS A 95 -17.97 4.65 20.03
C HIS A 95 -17.86 3.59 18.92
N LYS A 96 -18.97 2.95 18.60
CA LYS A 96 -19.17 2.11 17.43
C LYS A 96 -20.21 2.76 16.51
N LEU A 97 -20.07 2.55 15.21
CA LEU A 97 -20.99 3.12 14.23
C LEU A 97 -22.43 2.70 14.48
N THR A 98 -23.31 3.68 14.55
CA THR A 98 -24.75 3.45 14.44
C THR A 98 -25.14 3.12 13.00
N ARG A 99 -26.34 2.56 12.81
CA ARG A 99 -26.85 2.29 11.44
C ARG A 99 -26.99 3.57 10.61
N GLU A 100 -27.32 4.69 11.23
CA GLU A 100 -27.44 5.98 10.55
C GLU A 100 -26.07 6.53 10.11
N GLU A 101 -25.09 6.51 10.99
CA GLU A 101 -23.72 6.92 10.67
C GLU A 101 -23.14 6.07 9.54
N ALA A 102 -23.37 4.75 9.57
CA ALA A 102 -22.90 3.86 8.52
C ALA A 102 -23.61 4.07 7.18
N ARG A 103 -24.92 4.40 7.17
CA ARG A 103 -25.61 4.85 5.94
C ARG A 103 -24.97 6.09 5.37
N HIS A 104 -24.75 7.10 6.21
CA HIS A 104 -24.16 8.35 5.78
C HIS A 104 -22.74 8.14 5.21
N LEU A 105 -21.94 7.32 5.90
CA LEU A 105 -20.57 7.03 5.50
C LEU A 105 -20.49 6.23 4.19
N SER A 106 -21.27 5.14 4.10
CA SER A 106 -21.17 4.17 3.00
C SER A 106 -22.08 4.47 1.81
N GLY A 107 -23.19 5.18 2.05
CA GLY A 107 -24.27 5.35 1.09
C GLY A 107 -25.06 4.06 0.86
N VAL A 108 -24.98 3.05 1.76
CA VAL A 108 -25.81 1.86 1.73
C VAL A 108 -27.07 2.15 2.55
N GLU A 109 -28.24 2.08 1.90
CA GLU A 109 -29.54 2.41 2.53
C GLU A 109 -29.94 1.36 3.58
N THR A 110 -29.75 0.07 3.31
CA THR A 110 -30.12 -1.02 4.20
C THR A 110 -28.94 -1.37 5.09
N VAL A 111 -28.96 -0.86 6.32
CA VAL A 111 -27.96 -1.19 7.35
C VAL A 111 -28.67 -1.94 8.47
N LEU A 112 -28.23 -3.15 8.76
CA LEU A 112 -28.78 -4.08 9.72
C LEU A 112 -27.74 -4.43 10.80
N TRP A 113 -28.21 -5.03 11.90
CA TRP A 113 -27.33 -5.58 12.90
C TRP A 113 -26.81 -6.97 12.49
N LEU A 114 -25.62 -7.32 12.98
CA LEU A 114 -24.97 -8.58 12.62
C LEU A 114 -25.78 -9.81 13.02
N SER A 115 -26.57 -9.73 14.10
CA SER A 115 -27.50 -10.79 14.54
C SER A 115 -28.57 -11.12 13.49
N GLU A 116 -28.88 -10.19 12.58
CA GLU A 116 -29.86 -10.39 11.51
C GLU A 116 -29.26 -11.11 10.29
N PHE A 117 -27.92 -11.16 10.19
CA PHE A 117 -27.18 -11.71 9.05
C PHE A 117 -27.58 -13.16 8.72
N PRO A 118 -27.60 -14.13 9.65
CA PRO A 118 -27.87 -15.54 9.30
C PRO A 118 -29.22 -15.72 8.63
N LYS A 119 -30.24 -15.03 9.15
CA LYS A 119 -31.62 -15.11 8.64
C LYS A 119 -31.74 -14.50 7.25
N LEU A 120 -31.21 -13.31 7.06
CA LEU A 120 -31.28 -12.63 5.76
C LEU A 120 -30.39 -13.34 4.72
N PHE A 121 -29.19 -13.77 5.09
CA PHE A 121 -28.31 -14.49 4.18
C PHE A 121 -28.97 -15.79 3.68
N HIS A 122 -29.58 -16.55 4.59
CA HIS A 122 -30.35 -17.77 4.21
C HIS A 122 -31.51 -17.43 3.27
N HIS A 123 -32.24 -16.35 3.54
CA HIS A 123 -33.33 -15.91 2.68
C HIS A 123 -32.83 -15.56 1.26
N LEU A 124 -31.74 -14.84 1.14
CA LEU A 124 -31.15 -14.48 -0.16
C LEU A 124 -30.69 -15.72 -0.94
N MET A 125 -30.04 -16.66 -0.26
CA MET A 125 -29.52 -17.89 -0.87
C MET A 125 -30.64 -18.87 -1.27
N ALA A 126 -31.70 -18.99 -0.46
CA ALA A 126 -32.76 -19.98 -0.69
C ALA A 126 -33.88 -19.46 -1.59
N MET A 127 -34.25 -18.18 -1.48
CA MET A 127 -35.43 -17.61 -2.13
C MET A 127 -35.13 -16.62 -3.23
N GLY A 128 -33.86 -16.15 -3.31
CA GLY A 128 -33.47 -15.05 -4.18
C GLY A 128 -33.13 -15.41 -5.62
N GLY A 129 -33.16 -16.70 -5.99
CA GLY A 129 -32.71 -17.15 -7.31
C GLY A 129 -31.21 -16.99 -7.51
N VAL A 130 -30.42 -16.84 -6.45
CA VAL A 130 -28.96 -16.76 -6.49
C VAL A 130 -28.40 -18.08 -7.00
N LEU A 131 -27.63 -18.01 -8.06
CA LEU A 131 -26.94 -19.15 -8.67
C LEU A 131 -25.43 -19.09 -8.38
N GLN A 132 -24.90 -17.90 -8.28
CA GLN A 132 -23.45 -17.67 -8.19
C GLN A 132 -23.11 -16.82 -6.98
N VAL A 133 -22.13 -17.26 -6.21
CA VAL A 133 -21.70 -16.63 -4.97
C VAL A 133 -20.25 -16.19 -5.11
N TYR A 134 -20.02 -14.87 -5.17
CA TYR A 134 -18.69 -14.29 -5.19
C TYR A 134 -18.19 -14.14 -3.76
N LEU A 135 -17.11 -14.82 -3.44
CA LEU A 135 -16.44 -14.77 -2.16
C LEU A 135 -15.04 -14.17 -2.32
N ASP A 136 -14.58 -13.54 -1.25
CA ASP A 136 -13.31 -12.82 -1.24
C ASP A 136 -12.28 -13.55 -0.39
N THR A 137 -11.04 -13.57 -0.87
CA THR A 137 -9.88 -14.02 -0.10
C THR A 137 -8.65 -13.26 -0.55
N ASN A 138 -7.58 -13.30 0.26
CA ASN A 138 -6.31 -12.70 -0.11
C ASN A 138 -5.61 -13.55 -1.19
N GLU A 139 -5.66 -13.11 -2.43
CA GLU A 139 -5.04 -13.75 -3.59
C GLU A 139 -3.80 -12.99 -4.08
N HIS A 140 -3.22 -12.12 -3.26
CA HIS A 140 -2.02 -11.40 -3.65
C HIS A 140 -0.84 -12.38 -3.86
N TYR A 141 -0.13 -12.26 -4.99
CA TYR A 141 0.93 -13.20 -5.39
C TYR A 141 2.14 -13.27 -4.43
N ARG A 142 2.29 -12.29 -3.55
CA ARG A 142 3.30 -12.28 -2.47
C ARG A 142 2.72 -12.73 -1.12
N ALA A 143 1.42 -13.03 -1.04
CA ALA A 143 0.82 -13.41 0.22
C ALA A 143 1.23 -14.86 0.59
N ASP A 144 1.69 -15.00 1.85
CA ASP A 144 1.86 -16.29 2.50
C ASP A 144 0.95 -16.30 3.74
N VAL A 145 -0.29 -16.80 3.54
CA VAL A 145 -1.33 -16.77 4.57
C VAL A 145 -1.33 -18.11 5.30
N VAL A 146 -0.68 -18.17 6.45
CA VAL A 146 -0.63 -19.37 7.30
C VAL A 146 -1.81 -19.44 8.27
N VAL A 147 -2.34 -18.28 8.70
CA VAL A 147 -3.44 -18.20 9.66
C VAL A 147 -4.78 -18.30 8.94
N GLU A 148 -5.66 -19.17 9.42
CA GLU A 148 -7.03 -19.26 8.90
C GLU A 148 -7.80 -17.96 9.15
N THR A 149 -8.13 -17.26 8.07
CA THR A 149 -8.82 -15.96 8.12
C THR A 149 -10.33 -16.11 8.25
N ARG A 150 -11.02 -15.05 8.66
CA ARG A 150 -12.50 -15.00 8.66
C ARG A 150 -13.08 -15.33 7.28
N ASN A 151 -12.47 -14.87 6.20
CA ASN A 151 -12.90 -15.19 4.85
C ASN A 151 -12.77 -16.69 4.56
N ALA A 152 -11.67 -17.33 4.95
CA ALA A 152 -11.47 -18.78 4.76
C ALA A 152 -12.54 -19.58 5.51
N ARG A 153 -12.76 -19.29 6.79
CA ARG A 153 -13.83 -19.95 7.60
C ARG A 153 -15.21 -19.74 7.01
N PHE A 154 -15.47 -18.52 6.49
CA PHE A 154 -16.77 -18.23 5.87
C PHE A 154 -16.95 -18.99 4.55
N ILE A 155 -15.93 -19.13 3.74
CA ILE A 155 -15.95 -19.92 2.50
C ILE A 155 -16.29 -21.37 2.81
N ASP A 156 -15.59 -21.99 3.76
CA ASP A 156 -15.83 -23.37 4.17
C ASP A 156 -17.25 -23.58 4.69
N TRP A 157 -17.72 -22.68 5.55
CA TRP A 157 -19.08 -22.71 6.07
C TRP A 157 -20.11 -22.57 4.96
N CYS A 158 -19.93 -21.60 4.06
CA CYS A 158 -20.86 -21.30 2.97
C CYS A 158 -20.98 -22.49 2.00
N GLN A 159 -19.88 -23.08 1.61
CA GLN A 159 -19.86 -24.26 0.72
C GLN A 159 -20.53 -25.51 1.37
N LYS A 160 -20.36 -25.68 2.67
CA LYS A 160 -21.04 -26.77 3.41
C LYS A 160 -22.54 -26.56 3.51
N GLN A 161 -23.00 -25.32 3.72
CA GLN A 161 -24.43 -25.00 3.88
C GLN A 161 -25.17 -24.92 2.54
N TYR A 162 -24.50 -24.48 1.47
CA TYR A 162 -25.09 -24.24 0.16
C TYR A 162 -24.30 -24.92 -0.96
N PRO A 163 -24.15 -26.26 -0.93
CA PRO A 163 -23.21 -26.99 -1.80
C PRO A 163 -23.58 -27.01 -3.28
N LEU A 164 -24.80 -26.62 -3.64
CA LEU A 164 -25.27 -26.62 -5.03
C LEU A 164 -25.20 -25.27 -5.73
N HIS A 165 -24.68 -24.23 -5.06
CA HIS A 165 -24.36 -22.95 -5.68
C HIS A 165 -23.00 -23.00 -6.40
N THR A 166 -22.81 -22.15 -7.39
CA THR A 166 -21.51 -21.95 -8.04
C THR A 166 -20.73 -20.86 -7.30
N TYR A 167 -19.49 -21.15 -6.95
CA TYR A 167 -18.62 -20.21 -6.24
C TYR A 167 -17.63 -19.56 -7.19
N GLU A 168 -17.49 -18.24 -7.06
CA GLU A 168 -16.68 -17.39 -7.92
C GLU A 168 -15.70 -16.54 -7.09
N ARG A 169 -14.58 -16.20 -7.68
CA ARG A 169 -13.54 -15.39 -7.04
C ARG A 169 -13.85 -13.90 -7.18
N ALA A 170 -14.01 -13.18 -6.08
CA ALA A 170 -14.17 -11.72 -6.10
C ALA A 170 -12.85 -10.96 -6.27
N ALA A 171 -11.74 -11.53 -5.78
CA ALA A 171 -10.43 -10.87 -5.75
C ALA A 171 -9.93 -10.38 -7.11
N PRO A 172 -10.03 -11.13 -8.24
CA PRO A 172 -9.60 -10.63 -9.55
C PRO A 172 -10.36 -9.40 -10.03
N LEU A 173 -11.68 -9.35 -9.75
CA LEU A 173 -12.53 -8.20 -10.12
C LEU A 173 -12.14 -6.96 -9.32
N LEU A 174 -11.89 -7.13 -8.03
CA LEU A 174 -11.47 -6.05 -7.15
C LEU A 174 -10.06 -5.58 -7.46
N ALA A 175 -9.14 -6.48 -7.77
CA ALA A 175 -7.79 -6.12 -8.20
C ALA A 175 -7.81 -5.22 -9.45
N GLU A 176 -8.64 -5.54 -10.43
CA GLU A 176 -8.82 -4.70 -11.62
C GLU A 176 -9.40 -3.31 -11.27
N LEU A 177 -10.42 -3.27 -10.39
CA LEU A 177 -11.06 -2.02 -10.00
C LEU A 177 -10.17 -1.13 -9.15
N ARG A 178 -9.45 -1.71 -8.17
CA ARG A 178 -8.55 -1.01 -7.25
C ARG A 178 -7.27 -0.54 -7.93
N ALA A 179 -6.81 -1.24 -8.98
CA ALA A 179 -5.62 -0.83 -9.71
C ALA A 179 -5.74 0.59 -10.28
N VAL A 180 -6.95 1.00 -10.70
CA VAL A 180 -7.23 2.33 -11.27
C VAL A 180 -7.93 3.20 -10.24
N LYS A 181 -7.19 4.13 -9.63
CA LYS A 181 -7.65 5.00 -8.54
C LYS A 181 -8.59 6.09 -9.03
N GLN A 182 -9.64 6.33 -8.25
CA GLN A 182 -10.54 7.47 -8.43
C GLN A 182 -9.91 8.76 -7.84
N PRO A 183 -10.37 9.95 -8.24
CA PRO A 183 -9.81 11.21 -7.74
C PRO A 183 -9.81 11.34 -6.22
N GLU A 184 -10.81 10.79 -5.53
CA GLU A 184 -10.92 10.81 -4.08
C GLU A 184 -9.87 9.91 -3.41
N GLU A 185 -9.54 8.77 -4.02
CA GLU A 185 -8.46 7.88 -3.57
C GLU A 185 -7.09 8.55 -3.73
N ILE A 186 -6.86 9.23 -4.86
CA ILE A 186 -5.64 10.00 -5.12
C ILE A 186 -5.46 11.11 -4.07
N LYS A 187 -6.54 11.75 -3.62
CA LYS A 187 -6.47 12.75 -2.53
C LYS A 187 -6.01 12.14 -1.21
N GLN A 188 -6.45 10.93 -0.86
CA GLN A 188 -5.99 10.24 0.34
C GLN A 188 -4.49 9.87 0.24
N LEU A 189 -4.07 9.34 -0.92
CA LEU A 189 -2.66 9.05 -1.22
C LEU A 189 -1.79 10.32 -1.13
N GLN A 190 -2.25 11.44 -1.72
CA GLN A 190 -1.54 12.72 -1.62
C GLN A 190 -1.39 13.15 -0.17
N LYS A 191 -2.45 13.00 0.66
CA LYS A 191 -2.38 13.34 2.08
C LYS A 191 -1.36 12.47 2.83
N ALA A 192 -1.29 11.18 2.54
CA ALA A 192 -0.27 10.29 3.11
C ALA A 192 1.15 10.73 2.70
N CYS A 193 1.36 11.12 1.43
CA CYS A 193 2.63 11.66 0.94
C CYS A 193 2.98 13.01 1.60
N ASP A 194 1.99 13.89 1.81
CA ASP A 194 2.21 15.18 2.48
C ASP A 194 2.61 15.00 3.94
N ILE A 195 2.01 14.04 4.64
CA ILE A 195 2.38 13.67 6.02
C ILE A 195 3.81 13.13 6.05
N THR A 196 4.16 12.26 5.10
CA THR A 196 5.52 11.72 4.95
C THR A 196 6.55 12.84 4.71
N ASN A 197 6.22 13.84 3.89
CA ASN A 197 7.07 15.02 3.68
C ASN A 197 7.36 15.77 4.98
N LEU A 198 6.32 16.05 5.78
CA LEU A 198 6.49 16.78 7.04
C LEU A 198 7.40 16.02 8.00
N ALA A 199 7.20 14.70 8.11
CA ALA A 199 8.03 13.85 8.96
C ALA A 199 9.48 13.76 8.44
N PHE A 200 9.69 13.63 7.13
CA PHE A 200 11.02 13.62 6.55
C PHE A 200 11.78 14.92 6.81
N ARG A 201 11.13 16.08 6.62
CA ARG A 201 11.75 17.39 6.94
C ARG A 201 12.12 17.51 8.42
N ARG A 202 11.29 16.98 9.32
CA ARG A 202 11.60 16.92 10.77
C ARG A 202 12.85 16.06 11.02
N VAL A 203 12.94 14.89 10.39
CA VAL A 203 14.07 13.97 10.53
C VAL A 203 15.37 14.57 9.98
N LEU A 204 15.34 15.33 8.89
CA LEU A 204 16.54 16.01 8.36
C LEU A 204 17.20 16.93 9.39
N SER A 205 16.44 17.57 10.27
CA SER A 205 16.99 18.42 11.34
C SER A 205 17.43 17.62 12.57
N PHE A 206 17.02 16.36 12.71
CA PHE A 206 17.32 15.52 13.86
C PHE A 206 18.56 14.63 13.64
N VAL A 207 18.74 14.11 12.42
CA VAL A 207 19.85 13.19 12.09
C VAL A 207 21.20 13.83 12.31
N ASN A 208 22.02 13.18 13.12
CA ASN A 208 23.43 13.53 13.35
C ASN A 208 24.21 12.29 13.84
N PRO A 209 25.57 12.32 13.83
CA PRO A 209 26.36 11.20 14.32
C PRO A 209 26.05 10.84 15.77
N GLY A 210 25.85 9.55 16.03
CA GLY A 210 25.56 8.99 17.36
C GLY A 210 24.08 8.73 17.62
N VAL A 211 23.16 9.32 16.84
CA VAL A 211 21.72 9.04 16.92
C VAL A 211 21.45 7.57 16.57
N LYS A 212 20.55 6.95 17.29
CA LYS A 212 20.12 5.57 17.01
C LYS A 212 19.03 5.54 15.95
N GLU A 213 18.98 4.47 15.15
CA GLU A 213 17.98 4.26 14.09
C GLU A 213 16.54 4.30 14.66
N TYR A 214 16.30 3.69 15.84
CA TYR A 214 14.99 3.76 16.51
C TYR A 214 14.62 5.17 17.05
N GLU A 215 15.60 6.03 17.33
CA GLU A 215 15.31 7.41 17.72
C GLU A 215 14.79 8.22 16.51
N ILE A 216 15.32 7.91 15.32
CA ILE A 216 14.82 8.45 14.04
C ILE A 216 13.40 7.91 13.74
N GLU A 217 13.14 6.63 14.03
CA GLU A 217 11.80 6.04 13.93
C GLU A 217 10.81 6.78 14.82
N ALA A 218 11.21 7.13 16.06
CA ALA A 218 10.38 7.89 16.98
C ALA A 218 10.02 9.28 16.44
N GLU A 219 10.92 9.96 15.71
CA GLU A 219 10.64 11.25 15.08
C GLU A 219 9.63 11.14 13.93
N PHE A 220 9.72 10.06 13.12
CA PHE A 220 8.72 9.78 12.09
C PHE A 220 7.35 9.50 12.69
N ILE A 221 7.25 8.57 13.66
CA ILE A 221 5.95 8.19 14.24
C ILE A 221 5.30 9.35 14.99
N HIS A 222 6.10 10.21 15.65
CA HIS A 222 5.59 11.42 16.28
C HIS A 222 4.85 12.30 15.26
N GLU A 223 5.49 12.61 14.13
CA GLU A 223 4.87 13.50 13.14
C GLU A 223 3.69 12.83 12.44
N PHE A 224 3.76 11.55 12.14
CA PHE A 224 2.65 10.80 11.53
C PHE A 224 1.39 10.87 12.40
N ILE A 225 1.51 10.57 13.69
CA ILE A 225 0.38 10.61 14.64
C ILE A 225 -0.14 12.01 14.82
N ARG A 226 0.75 13.02 14.92
CA ARG A 226 0.38 14.43 15.04
C ARG A 226 -0.46 14.93 13.87
N GLN A 227 -0.22 14.40 12.66
CA GLN A 227 -0.95 14.73 11.43
C GLN A 227 -2.23 13.89 11.21
N GLY A 228 -2.60 13.02 12.15
CA GLY A 228 -3.82 12.22 12.11
C GLY A 228 -3.67 10.88 11.38
N SER A 229 -2.46 10.48 11.03
CA SER A 229 -2.15 9.11 10.59
C SER A 229 -2.25 8.13 11.77
N ARG A 230 -2.48 6.85 11.48
CA ARG A 230 -2.36 5.78 12.48
C ARG A 230 -0.91 5.33 12.71
N GLY A 231 0.02 5.79 11.87
CA GLY A 231 1.43 5.48 11.93
C GLY A 231 2.01 5.10 10.59
N PHE A 232 3.00 4.23 10.62
CA PHE A 232 3.64 3.72 9.42
C PHE A 232 2.69 2.88 8.56
N ALA A 233 2.81 3.03 7.24
CA ALA A 233 2.12 2.22 6.25
C ALA A 233 2.60 0.75 6.27
N TYR A 234 3.87 0.55 6.56
CA TYR A 234 4.60 -0.73 6.68
C TYR A 234 5.69 -0.61 7.74
N THR A 235 6.31 -1.72 8.10
CA THR A 235 7.46 -1.71 9.03
C THR A 235 8.58 -0.85 8.43
N PRO A 236 9.01 0.22 9.12
CA PRO A 236 9.97 1.16 8.56
C PRO A 236 11.36 0.56 8.42
N ILE A 237 12.08 0.94 7.38
CA ILE A 237 13.48 0.61 7.16
C ILE A 237 14.30 1.87 7.43
N ILE A 238 15.11 1.85 8.49
CA ILE A 238 15.97 2.96 8.90
C ILE A 238 17.38 2.39 9.01
N ALA A 239 18.12 2.43 7.90
CA ALA A 239 19.31 1.61 7.70
C ALA A 239 20.56 2.46 7.51
N SER A 240 21.46 2.48 8.49
CA SER A 240 22.72 3.22 8.43
C SER A 240 23.89 2.37 7.93
N GLY A 241 24.74 2.96 7.09
CA GLY A 241 25.96 2.35 6.59
C GLY A 241 25.75 1.00 5.89
N ALA A 242 26.31 -0.08 6.38
CA ALA A 242 26.19 -1.42 5.79
C ALA A 242 24.76 -1.97 5.78
N ASN A 243 23.92 -1.56 6.74
CA ASN A 243 22.52 -1.98 6.82
C ASN A 243 21.70 -1.51 5.61
N ALA A 244 22.09 -0.39 4.99
CA ALA A 244 21.48 0.10 3.75
C ALA A 244 21.61 -0.88 2.56
N CYS A 245 22.45 -1.91 2.67
CA CYS A 245 22.56 -2.97 1.69
C CYS A 245 21.68 -4.20 1.99
N VAL A 246 20.88 -4.16 3.07
CA VAL A 246 19.86 -5.16 3.41
C VAL A 246 18.51 -4.62 3.04
N LEU A 247 17.86 -5.20 2.02
CA LEU A 247 16.67 -4.61 1.39
C LEU A 247 15.48 -4.42 2.34
N HIS A 248 15.29 -5.36 3.27
CA HIS A 248 14.23 -5.34 4.28
C HIS A 248 14.85 -5.36 5.69
N TYR A 249 15.74 -4.40 5.97
CA TYR A 249 16.30 -4.19 7.29
C TYR A 249 15.25 -3.53 8.21
N ILE A 250 14.86 -4.21 9.28
CA ILE A 250 13.78 -3.77 10.17
C ILE A 250 14.19 -3.71 11.65
N GLU A 251 15.41 -4.09 11.99
CA GLU A 251 15.90 -4.09 13.37
C GLU A 251 15.99 -2.66 13.93
N ASN A 252 16.43 -1.69 13.12
CA ASN A 252 16.52 -0.26 13.44
C ASN A 252 17.21 0.03 14.79
N ASP A 253 18.26 -0.73 15.15
CA ASP A 253 18.85 -0.67 16.49
C ASP A 253 20.27 -0.11 16.55
N GLN A 254 20.89 0.17 15.40
CA GLN A 254 22.27 0.61 15.33
C GLN A 254 22.43 2.12 15.53
N ALA A 255 23.62 2.54 15.93
CA ALA A 255 24.01 3.94 15.98
C ALA A 255 24.49 4.40 14.59
N CYS A 256 23.97 5.53 14.12
CA CYS A 256 24.41 6.20 12.91
C CYS A 256 25.85 6.73 13.12
N LYS A 257 26.81 6.28 12.32
CA LYS A 257 28.22 6.65 12.48
C LYS A 257 28.59 7.83 11.58
N PRO A 258 29.59 8.65 11.96
CA PRO A 258 30.14 9.66 11.08
C PRO A 258 30.56 9.04 9.74
N GLY A 259 30.15 9.65 8.64
CA GLY A 259 30.47 9.18 7.28
C GLY A 259 29.53 8.12 6.72
N ASP A 260 28.58 7.59 7.50
CA ASP A 260 27.55 6.69 6.98
C ASP A 260 26.55 7.46 6.11
N VAL A 261 25.96 6.75 5.14
CA VAL A 261 24.70 7.11 4.53
C VAL A 261 23.58 6.38 5.27
N LEU A 262 22.54 7.10 5.60
CA LEU A 262 21.30 6.57 6.19
C LEU A 262 20.25 6.44 5.09
N LEU A 263 19.80 5.23 4.82
CA LEU A 263 18.67 4.92 3.96
C LEU A 263 17.40 4.90 4.80
N LEU A 264 16.42 5.68 4.41
CA LEU A 264 15.12 5.83 5.05
C LEU A 264 14.05 5.38 4.06
N ASP A 265 13.47 4.20 4.28
CA ASP A 265 12.34 3.69 3.52
C ASP A 265 11.13 3.65 4.44
N VAL A 266 10.27 4.66 4.30
CA VAL A 266 9.21 5.00 5.24
C VAL A 266 8.04 5.65 4.53
N GLY A 267 6.84 5.35 4.97
CA GLY A 267 5.62 5.99 4.48
C GLY A 267 4.57 6.11 5.57
N ALA A 268 3.80 7.19 5.56
CA ALA A 268 2.63 7.35 6.41
C ALA A 268 1.43 6.62 5.79
N GLU A 269 0.53 6.13 6.66
CA GLU A 269 -0.81 5.72 6.28
C GLU A 269 -1.79 6.87 6.53
N TYR A 270 -2.76 7.11 5.65
CA TYR A 270 -3.86 8.02 5.89
C TYR A 270 -5.15 7.52 5.27
N GLY A 271 -6.18 7.30 6.10
CA GLY A 271 -7.45 6.73 5.64
C GLY A 271 -7.30 5.34 5.00
N ASN A 272 -6.38 4.54 5.49
CA ASN A 272 -5.94 3.25 4.97
C ASN A 272 -5.18 3.32 3.61
N TYR A 273 -5.00 4.50 3.01
CA TYR A 273 -4.12 4.67 1.84
C TYR A 273 -2.69 4.92 2.29
N ASN A 274 -1.75 4.36 1.57
CA ASN A 274 -0.35 4.29 1.96
C ASN A 274 0.53 5.20 1.10
N ALA A 275 1.50 5.87 1.71
CA ALA A 275 2.66 6.41 1.03
C ALA A 275 3.81 5.41 1.11
N ASP A 276 4.73 5.49 0.15
CA ASP A 276 5.93 4.68 0.08
C ASP A 276 7.09 5.54 -0.42
N MET A 277 8.04 5.85 0.45
CA MET A 277 9.12 6.79 0.14
C MET A 277 10.47 6.24 0.57
N THR A 278 11.42 6.21 -0.34
CA THR A 278 12.82 6.03 0.04
C THR A 278 13.63 7.30 -0.22
N ARG A 279 14.43 7.69 0.78
CA ARG A 279 15.45 8.74 0.71
C ARG A 279 16.74 8.27 1.36
N CYS A 280 17.85 8.78 0.87
CA CYS A 280 19.14 8.58 1.51
C CYS A 280 19.72 9.93 1.93
N VAL A 281 20.24 9.99 3.17
CA VAL A 281 20.80 11.21 3.76
C VAL A 281 22.19 10.95 4.35
N PRO A 282 23.10 11.92 4.31
CA PRO A 282 24.42 11.76 4.91
C PRO A 282 24.35 12.02 6.41
N VAL A 283 24.72 11.04 7.25
CA VAL A 283 24.67 11.16 8.72
C VAL A 283 25.44 12.40 9.22
N SER A 284 26.56 12.72 8.57
CA SER A 284 27.39 13.89 8.90
C SER A 284 26.94 15.21 8.25
N GLY A 285 25.74 15.26 7.66
CA GLY A 285 25.18 16.45 7.02
C GLY A 285 25.72 16.75 5.62
N ARG A 286 26.74 16.02 5.14
CA ARG A 286 27.28 16.14 3.78
C ARG A 286 27.72 14.81 3.23
N PHE A 287 27.41 14.54 1.97
CA PHE A 287 27.87 13.37 1.25
C PHE A 287 29.37 13.48 0.91
N THR A 288 30.07 12.38 0.98
CA THR A 288 31.40 12.27 0.33
C THR A 288 31.23 12.29 -1.18
N LYS A 289 32.32 12.54 -1.92
CA LYS A 289 32.28 12.53 -3.39
C LYS A 289 31.74 11.20 -3.93
N ARG A 290 32.19 10.07 -3.39
CA ARG A 290 31.74 8.72 -3.84
C ARG A 290 30.25 8.50 -3.57
N GLN A 291 29.77 8.84 -2.39
CA GLN A 291 28.36 8.76 -2.03
C GLN A 291 27.49 9.60 -2.96
N LYS A 292 27.93 10.84 -3.24
CA LYS A 292 27.23 11.76 -4.14
C LYS A 292 27.22 11.25 -5.59
N ASP A 293 28.35 10.68 -6.06
CA ASP A 293 28.42 10.09 -7.41
C ASP A 293 27.40 8.93 -7.56
N VAL A 294 27.27 8.05 -6.54
CA VAL A 294 26.28 6.96 -6.53
C VAL A 294 24.85 7.50 -6.40
N TYR A 295 24.62 8.47 -5.51
CA TYR A 295 23.32 9.13 -5.34
C TYR A 295 22.81 9.72 -6.65
N GLN A 296 23.66 10.50 -7.33
CA GLN A 296 23.32 11.11 -8.61
C GLN A 296 23.09 10.10 -9.72
N ALA A 297 23.77 8.95 -9.68
CA ALA A 297 23.51 7.84 -10.62
C ALA A 297 22.10 7.26 -10.42
N VAL A 298 21.71 6.96 -9.17
CA VAL A 298 20.37 6.47 -8.85
C VAL A 298 19.30 7.50 -9.23
N LEU A 299 19.54 8.79 -8.95
CA LEU A 299 18.62 9.88 -9.30
C LEU A 299 18.40 9.99 -10.81
N ARG A 300 19.46 9.84 -11.62
CA ARG A 300 19.33 9.82 -13.08
C ARG A 300 18.52 8.63 -13.57
N VAL A 301 18.73 7.45 -12.97
CA VAL A 301 17.94 6.25 -13.30
C VAL A 301 16.47 6.45 -12.91
N MET A 302 16.19 6.96 -11.72
CA MET A 302 14.83 7.27 -11.26
C MET A 302 14.10 8.22 -12.23
N ARG A 303 14.73 9.33 -12.62
CA ARG A 303 14.17 10.28 -13.58
C ARG A 303 13.97 9.67 -14.97
N GLY A 304 14.87 8.78 -15.38
CA GLY A 304 14.72 8.00 -16.61
C GLY A 304 13.55 7.02 -16.53
N ALA A 305 13.43 6.31 -15.41
CA ALA A 305 12.34 5.39 -15.14
C ALA A 305 10.98 6.10 -15.15
N MET A 306 10.88 7.27 -14.51
CA MET A 306 9.65 8.08 -14.55
C MET A 306 9.25 8.47 -15.98
N LYS A 307 10.19 8.75 -16.87
CA LYS A 307 9.88 9.06 -18.29
C LYS A 307 9.40 7.86 -19.09
N LEU A 308 9.83 6.66 -18.72
CA LEU A 308 9.44 5.40 -19.38
C LEU A 308 8.07 4.88 -18.89
N LEU A 309 7.66 5.26 -17.68
CA LEU A 309 6.41 4.82 -17.07
C LEU A 309 5.23 5.61 -17.67
N ARG A 310 4.50 4.97 -18.59
CA ARG A 310 3.42 5.61 -19.37
C ARG A 310 2.29 4.66 -19.72
N PRO A 311 1.09 5.15 -20.03
CA PRO A 311 0.01 4.29 -20.51
C PRO A 311 0.43 3.44 -21.71
N GLY A 312 -0.01 2.18 -21.71
CA GLY A 312 0.29 1.20 -22.76
C GLY A 312 1.56 0.39 -22.54
N ALA A 313 2.45 0.80 -21.64
CA ALA A 313 3.65 0.03 -21.28
C ALA A 313 3.28 -1.28 -20.56
N LEU A 314 4.10 -2.31 -20.73
CA LEU A 314 4.09 -3.52 -19.92
C LEU A 314 5.16 -3.43 -18.85
N TYR A 315 4.84 -3.84 -17.60
CA TYR A 315 5.78 -3.70 -16.48
C TYR A 315 7.15 -4.35 -16.75
N PHE A 316 7.17 -5.57 -17.29
CA PHE A 316 8.43 -6.27 -17.52
C PHE A 316 9.29 -5.66 -18.63
N GLU A 317 8.67 -5.01 -19.62
CA GLU A 317 9.39 -4.23 -20.64
C GLU A 317 9.94 -2.95 -20.04
N TYR A 318 9.12 -2.23 -19.27
CA TYR A 318 9.52 -1.04 -18.51
C TYR A 318 10.71 -1.35 -17.59
N HIS A 319 10.62 -2.39 -16.77
CA HIS A 319 11.70 -2.78 -15.86
C HIS A 319 13.00 -3.10 -16.62
N ARG A 320 12.93 -3.80 -17.76
CA ARG A 320 14.09 -4.09 -18.60
C ARG A 320 14.77 -2.83 -19.15
N GLU A 321 13.99 -1.82 -19.56
CA GLU A 321 14.56 -0.56 -20.01
C GLU A 321 15.23 0.20 -18.84
N VAL A 322 14.65 0.15 -17.64
CA VAL A 322 15.28 0.73 -16.44
C VAL A 322 16.59 0.01 -16.09
N GLN A 323 16.63 -1.32 -16.23
CA GLN A 323 17.89 -2.08 -16.06
C GLN A 323 18.99 -1.61 -17.05
N ARG A 324 18.65 -1.26 -18.30
CA ARG A 324 19.61 -0.69 -19.26
C ARG A 324 20.12 0.71 -18.86
N LEU A 325 19.24 1.54 -18.28
CA LEU A 325 19.66 2.81 -17.70
C LEU A 325 20.62 2.57 -16.53
N MET A 326 20.29 1.62 -15.66
CA MET A 326 21.14 1.25 -14.52
C MET A 326 22.50 0.71 -14.99
N GLU A 327 22.54 -0.16 -15.97
CA GLU A 327 23.78 -0.68 -16.58
C GLU A 327 24.71 0.45 -17.05
N THR A 328 24.13 1.48 -17.69
CA THR A 328 24.87 2.66 -18.11
C THR A 328 25.49 3.42 -16.94
N GLU A 329 24.77 3.58 -15.84
CA GLU A 329 25.27 4.28 -14.66
C GLU A 329 26.30 3.43 -13.88
N LEU A 330 26.11 2.11 -13.78
CA LEU A 330 27.08 1.21 -13.16
C LEU A 330 28.44 1.19 -13.90
N LEU A 331 28.42 1.27 -15.25
CA LEU A 331 29.64 1.46 -16.06
C LEU A 331 30.38 2.76 -15.71
N LYS A 332 29.65 3.90 -15.62
CA LYS A 332 30.24 5.20 -15.26
C LYS A 332 30.84 5.17 -13.86
N LEU A 333 30.19 4.47 -12.92
CA LEU A 333 30.66 4.28 -11.54
C LEU A 333 31.82 3.28 -11.43
N LYS A 334 32.19 2.60 -12.52
CA LYS A 334 33.21 1.54 -12.58
C LYS A 334 32.90 0.35 -11.68
N LEU A 335 31.63 0.06 -11.48
CA LEU A 335 31.14 -1.10 -10.73
C LEU A 335 31.03 -2.36 -11.60
N ILE A 336 30.87 -2.15 -12.91
CA ILE A 336 30.89 -3.18 -13.96
C ILE A 336 31.73 -2.70 -15.13
N ASP A 337 32.15 -3.60 -15.99
CA ASP A 337 32.86 -3.30 -17.22
C ASP A 337 32.16 -3.84 -18.48
N LYS A 338 32.72 -3.58 -19.66
CA LYS A 338 32.16 -4.05 -20.93
C LYS A 338 32.23 -5.56 -21.08
N THR A 339 33.15 -6.22 -20.38
CA THR A 339 33.29 -7.67 -20.37
C THR A 339 32.17 -8.31 -19.58
N ASP A 340 31.83 -7.73 -18.44
CA ASP A 340 30.68 -8.16 -17.62
C ASP A 340 29.38 -8.11 -18.44
N ILE A 341 29.16 -7.00 -19.17
CA ILE A 341 27.97 -6.85 -20.02
C ILE A 341 27.96 -7.87 -21.16
N LYS A 342 29.12 -8.14 -21.77
CA LYS A 342 29.22 -9.13 -22.87
C LYS A 342 28.93 -10.55 -22.39
N ASN A 343 29.30 -10.87 -21.15
CA ASN A 343 29.19 -12.20 -20.56
C ASN A 343 27.87 -12.45 -19.81
N GLN A 344 27.00 -11.43 -19.66
CA GLN A 344 25.71 -11.59 -18.98
C GLN A 344 24.73 -12.48 -19.80
N THR A 345 23.80 -13.10 -19.08
CA THR A 345 22.68 -13.83 -19.68
C THR A 345 21.35 -13.19 -19.27
N LYS A 346 20.26 -13.58 -19.91
CA LYS A 346 18.92 -13.11 -19.53
C LYS A 346 18.54 -13.50 -18.11
N GLU A 347 19.01 -14.67 -17.67
CA GLU A 347 18.74 -15.23 -16.32
C GLU A 347 19.66 -14.61 -15.25
N LYS A 348 20.81 -14.08 -15.65
CA LYS A 348 21.81 -13.46 -14.77
C LYS A 348 22.28 -12.14 -15.37
N PRO A 349 21.43 -11.10 -15.38
CA PRO A 349 21.82 -9.78 -15.81
C PRO A 349 22.86 -9.20 -14.83
N VAL A 350 23.92 -8.58 -15.35
CA VAL A 350 25.01 -8.06 -14.52
C VAL A 350 24.56 -7.00 -13.54
N VAL A 351 23.51 -6.25 -13.87
CA VAL A 351 22.93 -5.23 -13.01
C VAL A 351 22.36 -5.82 -11.71
N ALA A 352 21.93 -7.09 -11.70
CA ALA A 352 21.33 -7.74 -10.54
C ALA A 352 22.30 -7.87 -9.35
N LYS A 353 23.62 -7.72 -9.57
CA LYS A 353 24.62 -7.66 -8.50
C LYS A 353 24.43 -6.42 -7.62
N TYR A 354 24.02 -5.31 -8.21
CA TYR A 354 23.91 -4.00 -7.55
C TYR A 354 22.49 -3.45 -7.52
N PHE A 355 21.59 -3.93 -8.38
CA PHE A 355 20.18 -3.59 -8.45
C PHE A 355 19.37 -4.88 -8.63
N MET A 356 19.00 -5.53 -7.51
CA MET A 356 18.44 -6.88 -7.46
C MET A 356 16.93 -6.93 -7.26
N HIS A 357 16.25 -5.80 -7.18
CA HIS A 357 14.79 -5.73 -6.98
C HIS A 357 14.05 -5.08 -8.18
N GLY A 358 12.73 -5.06 -8.14
CA GLY A 358 11.88 -4.41 -9.14
C GLY A 358 12.05 -2.90 -9.17
N THR A 359 11.62 -2.26 -10.25
CA THR A 359 11.66 -0.79 -10.37
C THR A 359 10.48 -0.13 -9.68
N GLY A 360 9.44 -0.87 -9.32
CA GLY A 360 8.25 -0.35 -8.68
C GLY A 360 7.10 -1.36 -8.65
N HIS A 361 6.03 -0.98 -7.98
CA HIS A 361 4.81 -1.78 -7.81
C HIS A 361 3.57 -0.89 -7.73
N HIS A 362 2.39 -1.48 -7.78
CA HIS A 362 1.14 -0.78 -7.50
C HIS A 362 1.12 -0.30 -6.04
N LEU A 363 0.53 0.87 -5.81
CA LEU A 363 0.37 1.47 -4.48
C LEU A 363 -1.08 1.92 -4.29
N GLY A 364 -1.62 1.74 -3.07
CA GLY A 364 -2.97 2.16 -2.73
C GLY A 364 -3.38 1.84 -1.30
N LEU A 365 -4.45 1.07 -1.14
CA LEU A 365 -4.90 0.56 0.17
C LEU A 365 -3.93 -0.48 0.76
N ASP A 366 -3.20 -1.17 -0.09
CA ASP A 366 -2.02 -1.94 0.29
C ASP A 366 -0.77 -1.21 -0.21
N VAL A 367 0.37 -1.34 0.50
CA VAL A 367 1.65 -0.79 0.05
C VAL A 367 2.06 -1.49 -1.24
N HIS A 368 2.13 -2.81 -1.24
CA HIS A 368 2.16 -3.61 -2.45
C HIS A 368 0.70 -3.87 -2.87
N ASP A 369 0.10 -2.92 -3.59
CA ASP A 369 -1.32 -2.99 -3.88
C ASP A 369 -1.64 -4.02 -4.97
N VAL A 370 -2.90 -4.42 -4.99
CA VAL A 370 -3.41 -5.39 -5.97
C VAL A 370 -3.39 -4.81 -7.38
N GLY A 371 -3.07 -5.65 -8.34
CA GLY A 371 -3.00 -5.33 -9.75
C GLY A 371 -2.38 -6.47 -10.53
N ASN A 372 -2.59 -6.49 -11.83
CA ASN A 372 -2.02 -7.53 -12.71
C ASN A 372 -0.81 -6.98 -13.46
N MET A 373 0.39 -7.46 -13.08
CA MET A 373 1.67 -7.04 -13.67
C MET A 373 1.84 -7.44 -15.15
N TYR A 374 1.00 -8.35 -15.67
CA TYR A 374 0.98 -8.74 -17.08
C TYR A 374 0.04 -7.88 -17.92
N HIS A 375 -0.79 -7.05 -17.30
CA HIS A 375 -1.64 -6.11 -18.02
C HIS A 375 -0.88 -4.81 -18.33
N LYS A 376 -1.35 -4.11 -19.36
CA LYS A 376 -0.81 -2.79 -19.70
C LYS A 376 -1.09 -1.79 -18.59
N ILE A 377 -0.12 -0.97 -18.31
CA ILE A 377 -0.27 0.19 -17.44
C ILE A 377 -1.28 1.14 -18.08
N VAL A 378 -2.24 1.64 -17.31
CA VAL A 378 -3.28 2.55 -17.78
C VAL A 378 -3.37 3.80 -16.92
N GLU A 379 -4.01 4.83 -17.46
CA GLU A 379 -4.30 6.08 -16.75
C GLU A 379 -5.06 5.82 -15.44
N GLY A 380 -4.72 6.54 -14.38
CA GLY A 380 -5.29 6.40 -13.04
C GLY A 380 -4.61 5.34 -12.15
N MET A 381 -3.72 4.52 -12.69
CA MET A 381 -2.90 3.64 -11.83
C MET A 381 -1.91 4.47 -11.03
N VAL A 382 -1.61 4.01 -9.80
CA VAL A 382 -0.58 4.58 -8.94
C VAL A 382 0.53 3.56 -8.74
N TRP A 383 1.77 4.03 -8.90
CA TRP A 383 2.97 3.20 -8.86
C TRP A 383 4.05 3.84 -8.02
N THR A 384 4.93 3.01 -7.43
CA THR A 384 6.23 3.45 -6.94
C THR A 384 7.23 3.49 -8.09
N VAL A 385 8.29 4.31 -7.95
CA VAL A 385 9.48 4.32 -8.82
C VAL A 385 10.69 4.37 -7.91
N GLU A 386 11.37 3.24 -7.72
CA GLU A 386 12.28 2.98 -6.60
C GLU A 386 13.65 2.37 -6.98
N PRO A 387 14.37 2.84 -8.00
CA PRO A 387 15.66 2.24 -8.32
C PRO A 387 16.68 2.43 -7.19
N GLY A 388 17.59 1.46 -7.05
CA GLY A 388 18.66 1.51 -6.04
C GLY A 388 19.97 0.92 -6.53
N ILE A 389 21.09 1.32 -5.91
CA ILE A 389 22.42 0.75 -6.08
C ILE A 389 22.96 0.36 -4.70
N TYR A 390 23.33 -0.91 -4.55
CA TYR A 390 23.81 -1.47 -3.28
C TYR A 390 25.22 -2.05 -3.45
N ILE A 391 26.22 -1.37 -2.86
CA ILE A 391 27.65 -1.71 -2.97
C ILE A 391 28.09 -2.25 -1.60
N ARG A 392 27.96 -3.56 -1.41
CA ARG A 392 28.24 -4.21 -0.12
C ARG A 392 29.69 -4.01 0.32
N GLU A 393 30.62 -4.03 -0.63
CA GLU A 393 32.06 -3.84 -0.40
C GLU A 393 32.38 -2.43 0.13
N GLU A 394 31.59 -1.43 -0.26
CA GLU A 394 31.70 -0.04 0.20
C GLU A 394 30.75 0.28 1.37
N LYS A 395 29.93 -0.68 1.83
CA LYS A 395 28.88 -0.48 2.84
C LYS A 395 27.95 0.70 2.48
N LEU A 396 27.61 0.80 1.23
CA LEU A 396 26.86 1.92 0.63
C LEU A 396 25.65 1.40 -0.14
N GLY A 397 24.46 1.69 0.38
CA GLY A 397 23.18 1.47 -0.31
C GLY A 397 22.49 2.81 -0.56
N ILE A 398 22.07 3.05 -1.79
CA ILE A 398 21.27 4.22 -2.19
C ILE A 398 20.03 3.73 -2.91
N ARG A 399 18.85 4.05 -2.38
CA ARG A 399 17.54 3.91 -3.04
C ARG A 399 16.84 5.25 -3.00
N LEU A 400 16.20 5.62 -4.09
CA LEU A 400 15.37 6.82 -4.20
C LEU A 400 14.03 6.42 -4.78
N GLU A 401 12.96 6.87 -4.14
CA GLU A 401 11.61 6.43 -4.44
C GLU A 401 10.59 7.53 -4.32
N ASN A 402 9.71 7.62 -5.32
CA ASN A 402 8.51 8.44 -5.31
C ASN A 402 7.28 7.63 -5.71
N ASN A 403 6.11 8.16 -5.31
CA ASN A 403 4.81 7.65 -5.72
C ASN A 403 4.26 8.53 -6.85
N VAL A 404 3.83 7.90 -7.92
CA VAL A 404 3.37 8.60 -9.12
C VAL A 404 2.01 8.08 -9.58
N VAL A 405 1.15 8.99 -10.03
CA VAL A 405 -0.10 8.66 -10.71
C VAL A 405 0.13 8.69 -12.21
N ILE A 406 -0.27 7.64 -12.89
CA ILE A 406 -0.21 7.58 -14.36
C ILE A 406 -1.28 8.50 -14.93
N GLY A 407 -0.89 9.59 -15.55
CA GLY A 407 -1.79 10.52 -16.24
C GLY A 407 -1.84 10.27 -17.73
N LYS A 408 -2.80 10.91 -18.41
CA LYS A 408 -2.99 10.80 -19.86
C LYS A 408 -1.79 11.28 -20.67
N SER A 409 -1.14 12.35 -20.24
CA SER A 409 -0.03 13.02 -20.95
C SER A 409 1.27 13.09 -20.16
N GLY A 410 1.36 12.41 -19.00
CA GLY A 410 2.53 12.41 -18.14
C GLY A 410 2.20 11.90 -16.75
N LEU A 411 3.19 11.91 -15.86
CA LEU A 411 3.02 11.48 -14.47
C LEU A 411 2.65 12.68 -13.58
N LEU A 412 1.75 12.43 -12.61
CA LEU A 412 1.58 13.28 -11.46
C LEU A 412 2.44 12.70 -10.32
N ASP A 413 3.52 13.37 -9.97
CA ASP A 413 4.37 13.00 -8.84
C ASP A 413 3.74 13.50 -7.53
N LEU A 414 3.27 12.57 -6.69
CA LEU A 414 2.66 12.87 -5.39
C LEU A 414 3.68 13.35 -4.36
N MET A 415 4.97 13.11 -4.62
CA MET A 415 6.07 13.43 -3.71
C MET A 415 6.98 14.56 -4.22
N LYS A 416 6.56 15.30 -5.24
CA LYS A 416 7.35 16.38 -5.85
C LYS A 416 7.87 17.45 -4.87
N ASN A 417 7.22 17.59 -3.72
CA ASN A 417 7.58 18.57 -2.67
C ASN A 417 8.51 17.99 -1.59
N ILE A 418 8.81 16.70 -1.65
CA ILE A 418 9.74 16.04 -0.72
C ILE A 418 11.16 16.25 -1.24
N PRO A 419 12.09 16.75 -0.41
CA PRO A 419 13.49 16.96 -0.82
C PRO A 419 14.07 15.73 -1.51
N LEU A 420 14.68 15.93 -2.68
CA LEU A 420 15.20 14.85 -3.51
C LEU A 420 16.60 15.13 -4.04
N GLU A 421 17.00 16.40 -4.23
CA GLU A 421 18.35 16.74 -4.68
C GLU A 421 19.32 16.58 -3.51
N ALA A 422 20.51 16.03 -3.80
CA ALA A 422 21.53 15.83 -2.76
C ALA A 422 21.91 17.14 -2.08
N GLU A 423 22.04 18.22 -2.86
CA GLU A 423 22.37 19.55 -2.38
C GLU A 423 21.28 20.14 -1.49
N GLU A 424 19.99 19.99 -1.87
CA GLU A 424 18.85 20.43 -1.06
C GLU A 424 18.82 19.72 0.30
N ILE A 425 19.08 18.40 0.32
CA ILE A 425 19.15 17.61 1.55
C ILE A 425 20.30 18.09 2.43
N GLU A 426 21.50 18.27 1.84
CA GLU A 426 22.66 18.78 2.56
C GLU A 426 22.37 20.17 3.17
N ASP A 427 21.73 21.06 2.42
CA ASP A 427 21.41 22.42 2.87
C ASP A 427 20.38 22.39 4.02
N LEU A 428 19.32 21.59 3.90
CA LEU A 428 18.31 21.43 4.95
C LEU A 428 18.87 20.83 6.25
N MET A 429 19.79 19.87 6.15
CA MET A 429 20.45 19.29 7.31
C MET A 429 21.40 20.28 8.02
N ASN A 430 21.93 21.26 7.30
CA ASN A 430 22.87 22.24 7.84
C ASN A 430 22.25 23.63 8.11
N ALA A 431 20.96 23.81 7.85
CA ALA A 431 20.21 25.05 8.09
C ALA A 431 19.80 25.24 9.56
N ARG A 432 20.70 24.95 10.51
CA ARG A 432 20.48 25.08 11.97
C ARG A 432 20.67 26.49 12.46
#